data_10a7b96fc509ad1ec14bd2e738f2cc61
#
_entry.id   10a7b96fc509ad1ec14bd2e738f2cc61
#
_cell.length_a   1.000
_cell.length_b   1.000
_cell.length_c   1.000
_cell.angle_alpha   90.00
_cell.angle_beta   90.00
_cell.angle_gamma   90.00
#
_symmetry.space_group_name_H-M   'P 1'
#
loop_
_entity.id
_entity.type
_entity.pdbx_description
1 polymer ?
#
loop_
_entity_poly.entity_id
_entity_poly.type
_entity_poly.pdbx_seq_one_letter_code
_entity_poly.pdbx_strand_id
1 'polypeptide(L)'
;IVNCNNSTFPPLNRKRTILSSDFYTNSILPYAPIIIKICRAYTNSQEDYEDYYQEVCLQIWKSRENFKGNSQWSTWIYRISLNVCLTLLKKGKRKQEFAAANIPVVEVEESNFFTEESLNLLYAAIKQLSEVDRAVILLYLEEKSYQEIAEITGTSANNIGVRIIRIKSRLKKLLDGKIN
;
A
#
# COMPACT_ATOMS: atom_id res chain seq x y z
N ILE A 1 2.60 2.70 -18.35
CA ILE A 1 3.77 1.85 -18.61
C ILE A 1 4.94 2.55 -17.94
N VAL A 2 5.24 2.19 -16.70
CA VAL A 2 6.39 2.75 -15.96
C VAL A 2 7.62 2.00 -16.42
N ASN A 3 8.53 2.71 -17.08
CA ASN A 3 9.77 2.19 -17.60
C ASN A 3 10.78 2.03 -16.43
N CYS A 4 10.89 0.83 -15.86
CA CYS A 4 11.79 0.50 -14.75
C CYS A 4 13.25 0.24 -15.20
N ASN A 5 13.75 0.90 -16.24
CA ASN A 5 15.05 0.58 -16.86
C ASN A 5 16.21 1.48 -16.43
N ASN A 6 16.18 2.16 -15.27
CA ASN A 6 17.35 2.89 -14.79
C ASN A 6 17.48 2.83 -13.27
N SER A 7 17.93 1.70 -12.74
CA SER A 7 18.58 1.70 -11.43
C SER A 7 19.83 0.83 -11.47
N THR A 8 20.97 1.51 -11.28
CA THR A 8 22.31 0.93 -11.22
C THR A 8 22.44 0.08 -9.96
N PHE A 9 22.26 -1.24 -10.10
CA PHE A 9 22.58 -2.18 -9.04
C PHE A 9 24.00 -2.71 -9.20
N PRO A 10 24.76 -2.96 -8.11
CA PRO A 10 26.08 -3.56 -8.18
C PRO A 10 25.99 -4.98 -8.77
N PRO A 11 27.06 -5.47 -9.43
CA PRO A 11 27.02 -6.75 -10.15
C PRO A 11 26.87 -7.93 -9.18
N LEU A 12 25.65 -8.43 -9.07
CA LEU A 12 25.34 -9.68 -8.38
C LEU A 12 25.64 -10.86 -9.30
N ASN A 13 26.25 -11.89 -8.74
CA ASN A 13 26.57 -13.18 -9.36
C ASN A 13 25.47 -13.61 -10.35
N ARG A 14 25.77 -13.76 -11.63
CA ARG A 14 24.83 -13.94 -12.76
C ARG A 14 23.71 -14.98 -12.51
N LYS A 15 23.99 -16.08 -11.83
CA LYS A 15 22.98 -17.10 -11.49
C LYS A 15 21.95 -16.62 -10.46
N ARG A 16 22.35 -15.81 -9.46
CA ARG A 16 21.44 -15.23 -8.47
C ARG A 16 20.58 -14.12 -9.06
N THR A 17 21.12 -13.34 -9.99
CA THR A 17 20.40 -12.23 -10.65
C THR A 17 19.29 -12.74 -11.56
N ILE A 18 19.52 -13.83 -12.31
CA ILE A 18 18.51 -14.44 -13.19
C ILE A 18 17.34 -14.99 -12.35
N LEU A 19 17.61 -15.73 -11.28
CA LEU A 19 16.59 -16.28 -10.39
C LEU A 19 15.77 -15.17 -9.68
N SER A 20 16.38 -14.03 -9.35
CA SER A 20 15.68 -12.91 -8.74
C SER A 20 14.79 -12.16 -9.73
N SER A 21 15.24 -12.01 -10.98
CA SER A 21 14.45 -11.44 -12.07
C SER A 21 13.22 -12.30 -12.37
N ASP A 22 13.39 -13.61 -12.48
CA ASP A 22 12.30 -14.54 -12.78
C ASP A 22 11.24 -14.56 -11.67
N PHE A 23 11.67 -14.53 -10.40
CA PHE A 23 10.73 -14.45 -9.29
C PHE A 23 9.94 -13.13 -9.31
N TYR A 24 10.60 -12.01 -9.52
CA TYR A 24 9.91 -10.72 -9.63
C TYR A 24 8.87 -10.73 -10.74
N THR A 25 9.28 -11.16 -11.93
CA THR A 25 8.42 -11.18 -13.12
C THR A 25 7.22 -12.13 -12.95
N ASN A 26 7.44 -13.32 -12.39
CA ASN A 26 6.39 -14.34 -12.31
C ASN A 26 5.55 -14.26 -11.04
N SER A 27 6.08 -13.73 -9.94
CA SER A 27 5.45 -13.82 -8.62
C SER A 27 5.09 -12.48 -7.99
N ILE A 28 5.70 -11.37 -8.42
CA ILE A 28 5.41 -10.03 -7.89
C ILE A 28 4.71 -9.18 -8.95
N LEU A 29 5.25 -9.11 -10.16
CA LEU A 29 4.76 -8.24 -11.23
C LEU A 29 3.26 -8.43 -11.56
N PRO A 30 2.68 -9.64 -11.57
CA PRO A 30 1.23 -9.81 -11.76
C PRO A 30 0.38 -9.14 -10.68
N TYR A 31 0.97 -8.87 -9.52
CA TYR A 31 0.31 -8.22 -8.37
C TYR A 31 0.74 -6.76 -8.17
N ALA A 32 1.58 -6.22 -9.08
CA ALA A 32 2.03 -4.83 -9.02
C ALA A 32 0.86 -3.83 -8.92
N PRO A 33 -0.26 -3.97 -9.65
CA PRO A 33 -1.37 -3.03 -9.55
C PRO A 33 -1.90 -2.88 -8.12
N ILE A 34 -2.01 -3.98 -7.37
CA ILE A 34 -2.50 -3.93 -5.99
C ILE A 34 -1.46 -3.35 -5.02
N ILE A 35 -0.18 -3.72 -5.20
CA ILE A 35 0.91 -3.15 -4.40
C ILE A 35 0.95 -1.63 -4.59
N ILE A 36 0.82 -1.16 -5.83
CA ILE A 36 0.75 0.25 -6.19
C ILE A 36 -0.40 0.94 -5.45
N LYS A 37 -1.63 0.40 -5.52
CA LYS A 37 -2.80 0.97 -4.86
C LYS A 37 -2.62 1.08 -3.35
N ILE A 38 -2.04 0.05 -2.73
CA ILE A 38 -1.75 0.07 -1.30
C ILE A 38 -0.70 1.14 -0.98
N CYS A 39 0.44 1.16 -1.67
CA CYS A 39 1.48 2.16 -1.42
C CYS A 39 0.94 3.60 -1.59
N ARG A 40 0.18 3.88 -2.64
CA ARG A 40 -0.47 5.18 -2.88
C ARG A 40 -1.33 5.65 -1.70
N ALA A 41 -2.07 4.74 -1.09
CA ALA A 41 -2.95 5.07 0.02
C ALA A 41 -2.20 5.41 1.31
N TYR A 42 -0.92 5.02 1.45
CA TYR A 42 -0.13 5.21 2.66
C TYR A 42 1.02 6.21 2.50
N THR A 43 1.18 6.82 1.32
CA THR A 43 2.26 7.78 1.02
C THR A 43 1.70 9.10 0.53
N ASN A 44 2.46 10.20 0.71
CA ASN A 44 2.06 11.54 0.31
C ASN A 44 3.00 12.14 -0.74
N SER A 45 4.16 11.54 -0.97
CA SER A 45 5.14 11.99 -1.97
C SER A 45 5.49 10.86 -2.94
N GLN A 46 6.05 11.21 -4.09
CA GLN A 46 6.56 10.23 -5.06
C GLN A 46 7.74 9.46 -4.48
N GLU A 47 8.61 10.13 -3.76
CA GLU A 47 9.77 9.52 -3.10
C GLU A 47 9.34 8.47 -2.09
N ASP A 48 8.43 8.81 -1.17
CA ASP A 48 7.86 7.84 -0.22
C ASP A 48 7.20 6.67 -0.93
N TYR A 49 6.46 6.94 -2.03
CA TYR A 49 5.80 5.90 -2.80
C TYR A 49 6.80 4.90 -3.40
N GLU A 50 7.88 5.39 -4.00
CA GLU A 50 8.93 4.55 -4.57
C GLU A 50 9.63 3.73 -3.50
N ASP A 51 9.95 4.34 -2.37
CA ASP A 51 10.55 3.67 -1.21
C ASP A 51 9.63 2.57 -0.65
N TYR A 52 8.33 2.86 -0.49
CA TYR A 52 7.37 1.88 0.00
C TYR A 52 7.20 0.72 -0.97
N TYR A 53 7.12 1.00 -2.27
CA TYR A 53 6.99 -0.04 -3.30
C TYR A 53 8.23 -0.95 -3.32
N GLN A 54 9.43 -0.36 -3.26
CA GLN A 54 10.68 -1.12 -3.22
C GLN A 54 10.77 -1.98 -1.96
N GLU A 55 10.44 -1.44 -0.79
CA GLU A 55 10.48 -2.19 0.47
C GLU A 55 9.44 -3.32 0.49
N VAL A 56 8.24 -3.11 -0.07
CA VAL A 56 7.23 -4.18 -0.23
C VAL A 56 7.79 -5.30 -1.11
N CYS A 57 8.34 -4.98 -2.28
CA CYS A 57 8.93 -5.98 -3.18
C CYS A 57 10.09 -6.73 -2.52
N LEU A 58 10.95 -6.01 -1.80
CA LEU A 58 12.06 -6.59 -1.06
C LEU A 58 11.59 -7.52 0.06
N GLN A 59 10.53 -7.14 0.78
CA GLN A 59 9.99 -7.96 1.87
C GLN A 59 9.28 -9.20 1.33
N ILE A 60 8.57 -9.13 0.20
CA ILE A 60 8.00 -10.30 -0.49
C ILE A 60 9.12 -11.24 -0.89
N TRP A 61 10.19 -10.71 -1.49
CA TRP A 61 11.37 -11.50 -1.87
C TRP A 61 12.02 -12.19 -0.67
N LYS A 62 12.29 -11.48 0.40
CA LYS A 62 12.92 -12.03 1.62
C LYS A 62 12.06 -13.11 2.28
N SER A 63 10.73 -12.92 2.23
CA SER A 63 9.79 -13.81 2.93
C SER A 63 9.26 -14.96 2.06
N ARG A 64 9.66 -15.07 0.79
CA ARG A 64 9.10 -16.05 -0.16
C ARG A 64 9.19 -17.50 0.31
N GLU A 65 10.28 -17.85 1.02
CA GLU A 65 10.50 -19.18 1.55
C GLU A 65 9.60 -19.51 2.76
N ASN A 66 9.02 -18.48 3.38
CA ASN A 66 8.09 -18.62 4.50
C ASN A 66 6.64 -18.84 4.04
N PHE A 67 6.38 -18.72 2.74
CA PHE A 67 5.04 -19.00 2.18
C PHE A 67 4.78 -20.52 2.20
N LYS A 68 3.91 -20.94 3.12
CA LYS A 68 3.58 -22.37 3.34
C LYS A 68 2.37 -22.85 2.55
N GLY A 69 1.77 -22.00 1.69
CA GLY A 69 0.57 -22.36 0.94
C GLY A 69 -0.74 -22.40 1.77
N ASN A 70 -0.73 -21.91 3.01
CA ASN A 70 -1.91 -21.90 3.89
C ASN A 70 -2.97 -20.87 3.47
N SER A 71 -2.66 -19.99 2.52
CA SER A 71 -3.57 -19.02 1.90
C SER A 71 -3.22 -18.89 0.42
N GLN A 72 -4.06 -18.20 -0.35
CA GLN A 72 -3.69 -17.83 -1.71
C GLN A 72 -2.48 -16.90 -1.70
N TRP A 73 -1.66 -16.98 -2.76
CA TRP A 73 -0.48 -16.12 -2.92
C TRP A 73 -0.85 -14.63 -2.92
N SER A 74 -1.96 -14.27 -3.58
CA SER A 74 -2.50 -12.91 -3.55
C SER A 74 -2.81 -12.42 -2.13
N THR A 75 -3.48 -13.22 -1.32
CA THR A 75 -3.80 -12.92 0.08
C THR A 75 -2.53 -12.65 0.89
N TRP A 76 -1.49 -13.45 0.67
CA TRP A 76 -0.21 -13.29 1.33
C TRP A 76 0.51 -12.00 0.90
N ILE A 77 0.48 -11.64 -0.40
CA ILE A 77 1.00 -10.37 -0.90
C ILE A 77 0.26 -9.17 -0.28
N TYR A 78 -1.07 -9.22 -0.20
CA TYR A 78 -1.84 -8.17 0.48
C TYR A 78 -1.39 -7.95 1.92
N ARG A 79 -1.22 -9.05 2.68
CA ARG A 79 -0.74 -8.98 4.08
C ARG A 79 0.63 -8.34 4.19
N ILE A 80 1.58 -8.76 3.36
CA ILE A 80 2.94 -8.20 3.39
C ILE A 80 2.89 -6.71 3.03
N SER A 81 2.22 -6.35 1.95
CA SER A 81 2.13 -4.95 1.49
C SER A 81 1.55 -4.04 2.56
N LEU A 82 0.43 -4.44 3.18
CA LEU A 82 -0.19 -3.67 4.26
C LEU A 82 0.72 -3.57 5.49
N ASN A 83 1.34 -4.67 5.91
CA ASN A 83 2.22 -4.68 7.08
C ASN A 83 3.46 -3.80 6.88
N VAL A 84 4.06 -3.83 5.70
CA VAL A 84 5.20 -2.97 5.35
C VAL A 84 4.77 -1.51 5.38
N CYS A 85 3.70 -1.13 4.68
CA CYS A 85 3.23 0.24 4.65
C CYS A 85 2.87 0.78 6.05
N LEU A 86 2.17 -0.03 6.87
CA LEU A 86 1.84 0.34 8.25
C LEU A 86 3.10 0.51 9.12
N THR A 87 4.11 -0.33 8.91
CA THR A 87 5.36 -0.26 9.66
C THR A 87 6.15 1.00 9.30
N LEU A 88 6.26 1.30 8.00
CA LEU A 88 6.95 2.49 7.51
C LEU A 88 6.23 3.77 7.94
N LEU A 89 4.90 3.80 7.85
CA LEU A 89 4.09 4.93 8.32
C LEU A 89 4.32 5.22 9.81
N LYS A 90 4.36 4.19 10.66
CA LYS A 90 4.65 4.34 12.10
C LYS A 90 6.07 4.85 12.36
N LYS A 91 7.04 4.36 11.59
CA LYS A 91 8.44 4.85 11.69
C LYS A 91 8.54 6.33 11.29
N GLY A 92 7.88 6.71 10.19
CA GLY A 92 7.82 8.10 9.72
C GLY A 92 7.20 9.04 10.76
N LYS A 93 6.05 8.67 11.34
CA LYS A 93 5.40 9.46 12.41
C LYS A 93 6.32 9.67 13.62
N ARG A 94 7.00 8.61 14.09
CA ARG A 94 7.97 8.72 15.20
C ARG A 94 9.12 9.66 14.86
N LYS A 95 9.65 9.59 13.64
CA LYS A 95 10.73 10.48 13.19
C LYS A 95 10.27 11.94 13.15
N GLN A 96 9.04 12.21 12.72
CA GLN A 96 8.44 13.54 12.72
C GLN A 96 8.18 14.06 14.15
N GLU A 97 7.70 13.22 15.08
CA GLU A 97 7.50 13.58 16.48
C GLU A 97 8.83 13.98 17.16
N PHE A 98 9.92 13.26 16.87
CA PHE A 98 11.27 13.62 17.35
C PHE A 98 11.81 14.88 16.67
N ALA A 99 11.49 15.12 15.39
CA ALA A 99 11.90 16.31 14.66
C ALA A 99 11.06 17.55 15.02
N ALA A 100 9.77 17.38 15.27
CA ALA A 100 8.85 18.48 15.64
C ALA A 100 9.19 19.13 17.00
N ALA A 101 10.01 18.49 17.83
CA ALA A 101 10.54 19.12 19.02
C ALA A 101 11.51 20.30 18.72
N ASN A 102 11.95 20.49 17.45
CA ASN A 102 12.98 21.48 17.11
C ASN A 102 12.88 22.16 15.72
N ILE A 103 11.82 22.01 14.92
CA ILE A 103 11.75 22.63 13.58
C ILE A 103 10.30 23.07 13.25
N PRO A 104 10.09 24.29 12.65
CA PRO A 104 8.76 24.72 12.20
C PRO A 104 8.19 23.78 11.15
N VAL A 105 6.87 23.54 11.27
CA VAL A 105 6.09 22.71 10.34
C VAL A 105 6.25 23.29 8.93
N VAL A 106 6.96 22.58 8.06
CA VAL A 106 6.90 22.82 6.62
C VAL A 106 5.64 22.11 6.15
N GLU A 107 4.67 22.87 5.67
CA GLU A 107 3.55 22.34 4.90
C GLU A 107 4.14 21.60 3.69
N VAL A 108 4.06 20.27 3.72
CA VAL A 108 4.43 19.46 2.56
C VAL A 108 3.30 19.63 1.56
N GLU A 109 3.56 20.34 0.47
CA GLU A 109 2.65 20.36 -0.67
C GLU A 109 2.36 18.92 -1.07
N GLU A 110 1.08 18.52 -1.01
CA GLU A 110 0.62 17.24 -1.55
C GLU A 110 0.83 17.27 -3.06
N SER A 111 1.98 16.81 -3.53
CA SER A 111 2.18 16.67 -4.95
C SER A 111 1.35 15.50 -5.45
N ASN A 112 0.31 15.82 -6.20
CA ASN A 112 -0.60 14.87 -6.82
C ASN A 112 0.06 14.26 -8.06
N PHE A 113 0.61 13.04 -7.93
CA PHE A 113 1.31 12.32 -9.02
C PHE A 113 0.38 11.63 -10.02
N PHE A 114 -0.92 11.77 -9.86
CA PHE A 114 -1.87 10.95 -10.57
C PHE A 114 -2.73 11.80 -11.51
N THR A 115 -2.73 11.43 -12.78
CA THR A 115 -3.30 12.17 -13.90
C THR A 115 -4.83 12.28 -13.90
N GLU A 116 -5.55 11.54 -13.03
CA GLU A 116 -7.01 11.61 -12.93
C GLU A 116 -7.43 12.30 -11.63
N GLU A 117 -8.00 13.47 -11.75
CA GLU A 117 -8.44 14.32 -10.63
C GLU A 117 -9.40 13.58 -9.67
N SER A 118 -10.38 12.86 -10.21
CA SER A 118 -11.31 12.06 -9.39
C SER A 118 -10.62 10.97 -8.56
N LEU A 119 -9.59 10.34 -9.12
CA LEU A 119 -8.81 9.31 -8.42
C LEU A 119 -7.97 9.92 -7.31
N ASN A 120 -7.39 11.09 -7.53
CA ASN A 120 -6.65 11.83 -6.52
C ASN A 120 -7.56 12.25 -5.36
N LEU A 121 -8.77 12.75 -5.65
CA LEU A 121 -9.76 13.07 -4.62
C LEU A 121 -10.15 11.84 -3.80
N LEU A 122 -10.34 10.68 -4.44
CA LEU A 122 -10.62 9.44 -3.74
C LEU A 122 -9.47 9.03 -2.80
N TYR A 123 -8.23 9.06 -3.27
CA TYR A 123 -7.08 8.73 -2.42
C TYR A 123 -6.89 9.74 -1.29
N ALA A 124 -7.11 11.03 -1.54
CA ALA A 124 -7.08 12.06 -0.50
C ALA A 124 -8.15 11.81 0.58
N ALA A 125 -9.36 11.37 0.20
CA ALA A 125 -10.39 10.98 1.14
C ALA A 125 -10.03 9.69 1.91
N ILE A 126 -9.49 8.68 1.23
CA ILE A 126 -9.03 7.43 1.84
C ILE A 126 -7.93 7.71 2.87
N LYS A 127 -6.99 8.61 2.60
CA LYS A 127 -5.92 9.00 3.53
C LYS A 127 -6.44 9.63 4.83
N GLN A 128 -7.66 10.18 4.85
CA GLN A 128 -8.30 10.71 6.07
C GLN A 128 -8.98 9.64 6.93
N LEU A 129 -9.01 8.40 6.49
CA LEU A 129 -9.49 7.26 7.29
C LEU A 129 -8.41 6.81 8.28
N SER A 130 -8.85 6.05 9.30
CA SER A 130 -7.90 5.34 10.16
C SER A 130 -7.08 4.34 9.35
N GLU A 131 -5.88 3.99 9.82
CA GLU A 131 -4.99 3.04 9.14
C GLU A 131 -5.68 1.71 8.82
N VAL A 132 -6.51 1.22 9.74
CA VAL A 132 -7.26 -0.04 9.56
C VAL A 132 -8.42 0.13 8.57
N ASP A 133 -9.17 1.25 8.65
CA ASP A 133 -10.28 1.51 7.73
C ASP A 133 -9.78 1.70 6.31
N ARG A 134 -8.60 2.29 6.16
CA ARG A 134 -7.89 2.43 4.87
C ARG A 134 -7.57 1.07 4.26
N ALA A 135 -7.02 0.14 5.05
CA ALA A 135 -6.76 -1.23 4.59
C ALA A 135 -8.06 -1.93 4.17
N VAL A 136 -9.12 -1.84 4.98
CA VAL A 136 -10.41 -2.47 4.71
C VAL A 136 -11.04 -1.95 3.42
N ILE A 137 -11.06 -0.63 3.19
CA ILE A 137 -11.68 -0.07 2.00
C ILE A 137 -10.89 -0.40 0.72
N LEU A 138 -9.55 -0.43 0.77
CA LEU A 138 -8.73 -0.83 -0.37
C LEU A 138 -9.03 -2.27 -0.79
N LEU A 139 -9.11 -3.20 0.16
CA LEU A 139 -9.42 -4.59 -0.12
C LEU A 139 -10.86 -4.75 -0.64
N TYR A 140 -11.80 -3.96 -0.13
CA TYR A 140 -13.17 -3.95 -0.62
C TYR A 140 -13.27 -3.44 -2.07
N LEU A 141 -12.51 -2.41 -2.43
CA LEU A 141 -12.43 -1.89 -3.80
C LEU A 141 -11.75 -2.88 -4.77
N GLU A 142 -10.96 -3.82 -4.25
CA GLU A 142 -10.40 -4.96 -4.99
C GLU A 142 -11.34 -6.18 -5.00
N GLU A 143 -12.64 -5.96 -4.73
CA GLU A 143 -13.68 -6.98 -4.78
C GLU A 143 -13.44 -8.19 -3.86
N LYS A 144 -12.63 -8.00 -2.79
CA LYS A 144 -12.42 -9.04 -1.80
C LYS A 144 -13.68 -9.26 -0.97
N SER A 145 -14.01 -10.52 -0.75
CA SER A 145 -15.11 -10.90 0.15
C SER A 145 -14.82 -10.45 1.59
N TYR A 146 -15.87 -10.28 2.39
CA TYR A 146 -15.72 -9.92 3.81
C TYR A 146 -14.88 -10.94 4.58
N GLN A 147 -14.95 -12.21 4.18
CA GLN A 147 -14.15 -13.27 4.78
C GLN A 147 -12.65 -13.10 4.45
N GLU A 148 -12.32 -12.84 3.18
CA GLU A 148 -10.93 -12.59 2.77
C GLU A 148 -10.37 -11.32 3.44
N ILE A 149 -11.17 -10.22 3.50
CA ILE A 149 -10.77 -8.99 4.19
C ILE A 149 -10.51 -9.27 5.66
N ALA A 150 -11.40 -10.02 6.32
CA ALA A 150 -11.25 -10.42 7.72
C ALA A 150 -9.96 -11.23 7.93
N GLU A 151 -9.68 -12.18 7.06
CA GLU A 151 -8.47 -12.98 7.08
C GLU A 151 -7.22 -12.12 6.90
N ILE A 152 -7.21 -11.19 5.94
CA ILE A 152 -6.05 -10.32 5.66
C ILE A 152 -5.81 -9.36 6.83
N THR A 153 -6.86 -8.78 7.40
CA THR A 153 -6.77 -7.73 8.43
C THR A 153 -6.77 -8.26 9.87
N GLY A 154 -6.96 -9.57 10.06
CA GLY A 154 -6.97 -10.20 11.39
C GLY A 154 -8.20 -9.87 12.23
N THR A 155 -9.38 -9.70 11.61
CA THR A 155 -10.66 -9.40 12.28
C THR A 155 -11.75 -10.41 11.89
N SER A 156 -13.01 -10.20 12.29
CA SER A 156 -14.14 -11.06 11.88
C SER A 156 -14.90 -10.47 10.69
N ALA A 157 -15.53 -11.34 9.87
CA ALA A 157 -16.31 -10.91 8.72
C ALA A 157 -17.50 -10.01 9.12
N ASN A 158 -18.13 -10.26 10.27
CA ASN A 158 -19.21 -9.40 10.78
C ASN A 158 -18.70 -7.98 11.08
N ASN A 159 -17.52 -7.85 11.68
CA ASN A 159 -16.90 -6.55 11.94
C ASN A 159 -16.55 -5.82 10.65
N ILE A 160 -16.12 -6.56 9.60
CA ILE A 160 -15.84 -5.98 8.29
C ILE A 160 -17.09 -5.36 7.68
N GLY A 161 -18.24 -6.07 7.69
CA GLY A 161 -19.49 -5.55 7.15
C GLY A 161 -19.92 -4.22 7.79
N VAL A 162 -19.94 -4.17 9.11
CA VAL A 162 -20.28 -2.94 9.86
C VAL A 162 -19.28 -1.83 9.56
N ARG A 163 -17.99 -2.15 9.50
CA ARG A 163 -16.91 -1.19 9.23
C ARG A 163 -17.04 -0.60 7.83
N ILE A 164 -17.30 -1.40 6.80
CA ILE A 164 -17.49 -0.94 5.41
C ILE A 164 -18.64 0.05 5.30
N ILE A 165 -19.79 -0.23 5.96
CA ILE A 165 -20.93 0.71 5.96
C ILE A 165 -20.51 2.08 6.51
N ARG A 166 -19.81 2.11 7.65
CA ARG A 166 -19.30 3.36 8.24
C ARG A 166 -18.28 4.07 7.37
N ILE A 167 -17.36 3.32 6.77
CA ILE A 167 -16.35 3.87 5.87
C ILE A 167 -17.01 4.51 4.66
N LYS A 168 -17.95 3.82 4.00
CA LYS A 168 -18.69 4.35 2.84
C LYS A 168 -19.42 5.65 3.18
N SER A 169 -20.09 5.70 4.33
CA SER A 169 -20.77 6.91 4.79
C SER A 169 -19.79 8.06 5.01
N ARG A 170 -18.61 7.79 5.59
CA ARG A 170 -17.56 8.79 5.80
C ARG A 170 -16.95 9.27 4.49
N LEU A 171 -16.63 8.36 3.58
CA LEU A 171 -16.09 8.73 2.26
C LEU A 171 -17.10 9.56 1.46
N LYS A 172 -18.39 9.17 1.48
CA LYS A 172 -19.44 9.98 0.84
C LYS A 172 -19.41 11.43 1.34
N LYS A 173 -19.35 11.65 2.66
CA LYS A 173 -19.28 13.00 3.23
C LYS A 173 -18.01 13.77 2.85
N LEU A 174 -16.88 13.08 2.71
CA LEU A 174 -15.60 13.70 2.33
C LEU A 174 -15.53 14.07 0.84
N LEU A 175 -16.29 13.36 0.00
CA LEU A 175 -16.33 13.52 -1.45
C LEU A 175 -17.53 14.35 -1.92
N ASP A 176 -18.51 14.62 -1.04
CA ASP A 176 -19.74 15.34 -1.37
C ASP A 176 -19.39 16.75 -1.88
N GLY A 177 -19.87 17.09 -3.09
CA GLY A 177 -19.59 18.36 -3.77
C GLY A 177 -18.19 18.50 -4.38
N LYS A 178 -17.34 17.45 -4.33
CA LYS A 178 -15.98 17.48 -4.89
C LYS A 178 -15.82 16.66 -6.18
N ILE A 179 -16.74 15.74 -6.42
CA ILE A 179 -16.79 14.94 -7.65
C ILE A 179 -18.07 15.32 -8.37
N ASN A 180 -17.95 15.97 -9.53
CA ASN A 180 -19.03 16.25 -10.47
C ASN A 180 -19.14 15.13 -11.49
#